data_0778e364801254f9bf2d5708dd4d8763
#
_entry.id   0778e364801254f9bf2d5708dd4d8763
#
_cell.length_a   1.000
_cell.length_b   1.000
_cell.length_c   1.000
_cell.angle_alpha   90.00
_cell.angle_beta   90.00
_cell.angle_gamma   90.00
#
_symmetry.space_group_name_H-M   'P 1'
#
loop_
_entity.id
_entity.type
_entity.pdbx_description
1 polymer ?
#
loop_
_entity_poly.entity_id
_entity_poly.type
_entity_poly.pdbx_seq_one_letter_code
_entity_poly.pdbx_strand_id
1 'polypeptide(L)'
;MSEKPKYYITTAIAYTSGKPHIGNTYEIVLADAIARYKRSQGYDVFFQTGTDEHGQKIELKAEEAGITPKEFVDKVSGEIKRIWDLMDTSYDKFIRTTDEDHEKQVKKIFKKLYDKGDIYKGHYEGMYCTPCESFFTESQLVDGKCPDCGRPVQPAKEEAYFFKMSKYADRLIEHINTHPEFIQPVSRKNEMMNNFLLPGLQDLCVSRTSFKWGIPVDFDPKHVVYVWLDALTNYITGIGYDAEGNSTEQFNKLWPADLHLIGKDIIRFHTIYWPIFLMALDLPLPKQVFGHPWLLQGDGKMSKSKGNVLYADERSEERRVGK
;
A
#
# COMPACT_ATOMS: atom_id res chain seq x y z
N MET A 1 -23.42 27.74 -11.78
CA MET A 1 -22.09 27.21 -12.22
C MET A 1 -22.18 25.70 -12.14
N SER A 2 -21.87 24.97 -13.22
CA SER A 2 -21.85 23.51 -13.18
C SER A 2 -20.79 23.06 -12.16
N GLU A 3 -21.13 22.09 -11.32
CA GLU A 3 -20.20 21.50 -10.37
C GLU A 3 -19.00 20.91 -11.13
N LYS A 4 -17.78 21.20 -10.66
CA LYS A 4 -16.57 20.66 -11.29
C LYS A 4 -16.54 19.14 -11.13
N PRO A 5 -16.20 18.36 -12.16
CA PRO A 5 -16.04 16.93 -12.00
C PRO A 5 -14.89 16.64 -11.03
N LYS A 6 -15.10 15.68 -10.11
CA LYS A 6 -14.08 15.28 -9.14
C LYS A 6 -13.00 14.43 -9.82
N TYR A 7 -11.78 14.48 -9.26
CA TYR A 7 -10.70 13.57 -9.62
C TYR A 7 -9.87 13.22 -8.37
N TYR A 8 -10.03 12.01 -7.85
CA TYR A 8 -9.28 11.53 -6.71
C TYR A 8 -8.12 10.65 -7.20
N ILE A 9 -6.89 11.12 -7.02
CA ILE A 9 -5.66 10.42 -7.36
C ILE A 9 -4.84 10.12 -6.11
N THR A 10 -4.23 8.95 -6.07
CA THR A 10 -3.33 8.55 -4.99
C THR A 10 -2.04 7.97 -5.52
N THR A 11 -0.96 8.07 -4.74
CA THR A 11 0.21 7.20 -4.88
C THR A 11 0.14 6.06 -3.87
N ALA A 12 1.06 5.09 -3.98
CA ALA A 12 1.39 4.28 -2.82
C ALA A 12 1.91 5.17 -1.68
N ILE A 13 1.62 4.77 -0.44
CA ILE A 13 2.23 5.41 0.72
C ILE A 13 3.64 4.82 0.95
N ALA A 14 4.62 5.70 1.18
CA ALA A 14 6.01 5.28 1.24
C ALA A 14 6.34 4.56 2.54
N TYR A 15 6.92 3.34 2.44
CA TYR A 15 7.32 2.58 3.62
C TYR A 15 8.52 3.22 4.33
N THR A 16 8.36 3.52 5.62
CA THR A 16 9.31 4.30 6.44
C THR A 16 10.57 3.51 6.84
N SER A 17 11.05 2.64 5.98
CA SER A 17 12.27 1.87 6.22
C SER A 17 13.57 2.63 5.94
N GLY A 18 13.50 3.89 5.56
CA GLY A 18 14.62 4.81 5.33
C GLY A 18 14.35 5.83 4.22
N LYS A 19 15.32 6.74 3.98
CA LYS A 19 15.25 7.83 3.01
C LYS A 19 14.77 7.34 1.62
N PRO A 20 13.81 8.00 0.97
CA PRO A 20 13.34 7.63 -0.37
C PRO A 20 14.38 7.98 -1.44
N HIS A 21 14.57 7.10 -2.40
CA HIS A 21 15.41 7.32 -3.57
C HIS A 21 14.60 7.80 -4.78
N ILE A 22 15.25 8.17 -5.89
CA ILE A 22 14.56 8.72 -7.08
C ILE A 22 13.50 7.78 -7.67
N GLY A 23 13.59 6.47 -7.45
CA GLY A 23 12.52 5.53 -7.83
C GLY A 23 11.21 5.76 -7.06
N ASN A 24 11.29 6.25 -5.82
CA ASN A 24 10.11 6.64 -5.05
C ASN A 24 9.62 8.04 -5.46
N THR A 25 10.54 8.98 -5.70
CA THR A 25 10.15 10.34 -6.15
C THR A 25 9.60 10.34 -7.58
N TYR A 26 9.98 9.37 -8.41
CA TYR A 26 9.39 9.18 -9.74
C TYR A 26 7.87 9.01 -9.68
N GLU A 27 7.39 8.15 -8.78
CA GLU A 27 5.97 7.93 -8.59
C GLU A 27 5.23 9.20 -8.17
N ILE A 28 5.78 9.92 -7.19
CA ILE A 28 5.14 11.13 -6.66
C ILE A 28 5.10 12.26 -7.70
N VAL A 29 6.18 12.44 -8.48
CA VAL A 29 6.26 13.45 -9.55
C VAL A 29 5.29 13.11 -10.69
N LEU A 30 5.18 11.83 -11.05
CA LEU A 30 4.25 11.39 -12.08
C LEU A 30 2.78 11.64 -11.67
N ALA A 31 2.43 11.33 -10.42
CA ALA A 31 1.10 11.61 -9.87
C ALA A 31 0.81 13.11 -9.82
N ASP A 32 1.81 13.92 -9.40
CA ASP A 32 1.68 15.37 -9.36
C ASP A 32 1.46 15.99 -10.74
N ALA A 33 2.17 15.52 -11.75
CA ALA A 33 1.97 15.96 -13.14
C ALA A 33 0.54 15.68 -13.61
N ILE A 34 -0.01 14.51 -13.29
CA ILE A 34 -1.41 14.15 -13.62
C ILE A 34 -2.38 15.05 -12.84
N ALA A 35 -2.15 15.25 -11.55
CA ALA A 35 -2.99 16.10 -10.70
C ALA A 35 -3.04 17.55 -11.22
N ARG A 36 -1.89 18.14 -11.54
CA ARG A 36 -1.79 19.49 -12.13
C ARG A 36 -2.48 19.57 -13.48
N TYR A 37 -2.31 18.57 -14.34
CA TYR A 37 -2.97 18.50 -15.62
C TYR A 37 -4.50 18.44 -15.47
N LYS A 38 -5.01 17.62 -14.57
CA LYS A 38 -6.45 17.54 -14.29
C LYS A 38 -7.00 18.85 -13.71
N ARG A 39 -6.27 19.54 -12.83
CA ARG A 39 -6.64 20.87 -12.33
C ARG A 39 -6.72 21.90 -13.46
N SER A 40 -5.77 21.87 -14.41
CA SER A 40 -5.78 22.78 -15.57
C SER A 40 -6.94 22.52 -16.52
N GLN A 41 -7.50 21.29 -16.51
CA GLN A 41 -8.72 20.92 -17.23
C GLN A 41 -10.02 21.26 -16.49
N GLY A 42 -9.93 21.89 -15.32
CA GLY A 42 -11.10 22.32 -14.54
C GLY A 42 -11.70 21.27 -13.61
N TYR A 43 -10.99 20.15 -13.36
CA TYR A 43 -11.41 19.16 -12.35
C TYR A 43 -11.18 19.69 -10.93
N ASP A 44 -12.03 19.25 -10.01
CA ASP A 44 -11.80 19.34 -8.57
C ASP A 44 -10.96 18.13 -8.15
N VAL A 45 -9.65 18.35 -8.06
CA VAL A 45 -8.65 17.28 -7.82
C VAL A 45 -8.32 17.18 -6.35
N PHE A 46 -8.36 15.96 -5.81
CA PHE A 46 -7.80 15.62 -4.51
C PHE A 46 -6.66 14.62 -4.70
N PHE A 47 -5.45 15.00 -4.31
CA PHE A 47 -4.25 14.19 -4.43
C PHE A 47 -3.77 13.76 -3.05
N GLN A 48 -3.80 12.45 -2.78
CA GLN A 48 -3.33 11.86 -1.53
C GLN A 48 -2.06 11.05 -1.72
N THR A 49 -1.12 11.25 -0.81
CA THR A 49 0.09 10.45 -0.60
C THR A 49 0.31 10.27 0.89
N GLY A 50 1.41 9.65 1.31
CA GLY A 50 1.68 9.47 2.73
C GLY A 50 2.79 8.47 3.04
N THR A 51 2.76 7.96 4.28
CA THR A 51 3.73 6.98 4.77
C THR A 51 3.06 5.79 5.43
N ASP A 52 3.63 4.60 5.14
CA ASP A 52 3.36 3.34 5.79
C ASP A 52 4.40 3.12 6.89
N GLU A 53 3.95 3.00 8.15
CA GLU A 53 4.78 3.19 9.33
C GLU A 53 4.81 2.00 10.28
N HIS A 54 4.03 0.94 10.02
CA HIS A 54 3.96 -0.25 10.87
C HIS A 54 4.75 -1.43 10.29
N GLY A 55 4.92 -2.48 11.12
CA GLY A 55 5.49 -3.75 10.71
C GLY A 55 6.80 -4.11 11.39
N GLN A 56 7.14 -5.41 11.28
CA GLN A 56 8.31 -6.00 11.93
C GLN A 56 9.63 -5.34 11.53
N LYS A 57 9.76 -4.98 10.26
CA LYS A 57 10.98 -4.35 9.75
C LYS A 57 11.25 -2.98 10.38
N ILE A 58 10.20 -2.23 10.69
CA ILE A 58 10.32 -0.94 11.37
C ILE A 58 10.73 -1.15 12.82
N GLU A 59 10.09 -2.11 13.52
CA GLU A 59 10.45 -2.47 14.91
C GLU A 59 11.93 -2.82 15.03
N LEU A 60 12.43 -3.70 14.14
CA LEU A 60 13.84 -4.09 14.12
C LEU A 60 14.77 -2.91 13.84
N LYS A 61 14.42 -2.01 12.91
CA LYS A 61 15.25 -0.83 12.61
C LYS A 61 15.27 0.19 13.74
N ALA A 62 14.18 0.35 14.44
CA ALA A 62 14.11 1.22 15.62
C ALA A 62 14.99 0.65 16.76
N GLU A 63 14.94 -0.67 16.98
CA GLU A 63 15.79 -1.37 17.93
C GLU A 63 17.28 -1.23 17.58
N GLU A 64 17.66 -1.45 16.31
CA GLU A 64 19.02 -1.20 15.81
C GLU A 64 19.50 0.23 16.03
N ALA A 65 18.58 1.20 15.94
CA ALA A 65 18.86 2.63 16.15
C ALA A 65 18.83 3.04 17.65
N GLY A 66 18.43 2.15 18.56
CA GLY A 66 18.30 2.44 19.99
C GLY A 66 17.22 3.45 20.36
N ILE A 67 16.16 3.57 19.55
CA ILE A 67 15.02 4.47 19.74
C ILE A 67 13.70 3.71 19.65
N THR A 68 12.61 4.35 20.05
CA THR A 68 11.27 3.75 19.88
C THR A 68 10.85 3.70 18.41
N PRO A 69 10.01 2.72 18.00
CA PRO A 69 9.46 2.70 16.64
C PRO A 69 8.76 4.00 16.25
N LYS A 70 8.04 4.63 17.19
CA LYS A 70 7.37 5.93 16.93
C LYS A 70 8.36 7.05 16.60
N GLU A 71 9.42 7.18 17.39
CA GLU A 71 10.49 8.17 17.12
C GLU A 71 11.19 7.90 15.78
N PHE A 72 11.40 6.61 15.45
CA PHE A 72 12.00 6.21 14.18
C PHE A 72 11.13 6.64 13.00
N VAL A 73 9.82 6.31 13.02
CA VAL A 73 8.92 6.66 11.91
C VAL A 73 8.64 8.15 11.83
N ASP A 74 8.59 8.88 12.94
CA ASP A 74 8.45 10.34 12.94
C ASP A 74 9.62 11.02 12.20
N LYS A 75 10.83 10.55 12.44
CA LYS A 75 12.03 11.05 11.76
C LYS A 75 12.00 10.73 10.26
N VAL A 76 11.71 9.48 9.90
CA VAL A 76 11.75 9.05 8.49
C VAL A 76 10.59 9.62 7.70
N SER A 77 9.38 9.67 8.27
CA SER A 77 8.20 10.29 7.65
C SER A 77 8.43 11.80 7.41
N GLY A 78 9.01 12.49 8.39
CA GLY A 78 9.41 13.90 8.22
C GLY A 78 10.40 14.10 7.09
N GLU A 79 11.38 13.20 6.90
CA GLU A 79 12.33 13.26 5.79
C GLU A 79 11.66 12.99 4.44
N ILE A 80 10.75 12.00 4.38
CA ILE A 80 9.98 11.71 3.18
C ILE A 80 9.15 12.92 2.77
N LYS A 81 8.40 13.49 3.72
CA LYS A 81 7.58 14.68 3.48
C LYS A 81 8.42 15.86 2.98
N ARG A 82 9.58 16.12 3.61
CA ARG A 82 10.52 17.15 3.17
C ARG A 82 10.96 16.96 1.72
N ILE A 83 11.20 15.72 1.29
CA ILE A 83 11.60 15.43 -0.10
C ILE A 83 10.43 15.63 -1.07
N TRP A 84 9.20 15.26 -0.68
CA TRP A 84 8.00 15.54 -1.48
C TRP A 84 7.78 17.06 -1.64
N ASP A 85 7.96 17.82 -0.56
CA ASP A 85 7.86 19.28 -0.57
C ASP A 85 8.99 19.90 -1.43
N LEU A 86 10.22 19.36 -1.39
CA LEU A 86 11.33 19.79 -2.25
C LEU A 86 11.02 19.58 -3.75
N MET A 87 10.24 18.56 -4.10
CA MET A 87 9.78 18.30 -5.46
C MET A 87 8.59 19.19 -5.87
N ASP A 88 8.19 20.14 -5.04
CA ASP A 88 7.03 21.02 -5.25
C ASP A 88 5.73 20.23 -5.53
N THR A 89 5.56 19.11 -4.83
CA THR A 89 4.42 18.21 -5.02
C THR A 89 3.14 18.84 -4.46
N SER A 90 2.09 18.88 -5.27
CA SER A 90 0.82 19.55 -4.95
C SER A 90 -0.22 18.62 -4.30
N TYR A 91 0.21 17.71 -3.42
CA TYR A 91 -0.72 16.85 -2.69
C TYR A 91 -1.60 17.65 -1.72
N ASP A 92 -2.86 17.21 -1.59
CA ASP A 92 -3.83 17.80 -0.67
C ASP A 92 -3.82 17.10 0.69
N LYS A 93 -3.42 15.81 0.74
CA LYS A 93 -3.31 15.02 1.98
C LYS A 93 -2.01 14.24 2.00
N PHE A 94 -1.28 14.35 3.10
CA PHE A 94 -0.20 13.45 3.49
C PHE A 94 -0.68 12.65 4.70
N ILE A 95 -1.10 11.40 4.47
CA ILE A 95 -1.58 10.50 5.52
C ILE A 95 -0.43 9.70 6.10
N ARG A 96 -0.51 9.43 7.40
CA ARG A 96 0.38 8.51 8.11
C ARG A 96 -0.44 7.35 8.66
N THR A 97 0.06 6.12 8.54
CA THR A 97 -0.68 4.98 9.14
C THR A 97 -0.66 5.00 10.68
N THR A 98 0.17 5.86 11.29
CA THR A 98 0.14 6.17 12.74
C THR A 98 -0.78 7.35 13.10
N ASP A 99 -1.55 7.91 12.16
CA ASP A 99 -2.59 8.89 12.48
C ASP A 99 -3.70 8.19 13.30
N GLU A 100 -4.10 8.77 14.44
CA GLU A 100 -5.07 8.17 15.35
C GLU A 100 -6.41 7.83 14.69
N ASP A 101 -6.91 8.69 13.79
CA ASP A 101 -8.14 8.45 13.05
C ASP A 101 -8.00 7.25 12.11
N HIS A 102 -6.85 7.08 11.48
CA HIS A 102 -6.57 5.93 10.63
C HIS A 102 -6.55 4.64 11.45
N GLU A 103 -5.76 4.58 12.52
CA GLU A 103 -5.67 3.40 13.39
C GLU A 103 -7.04 2.99 13.94
N LYS A 104 -7.83 3.98 14.39
CA LYS A 104 -9.20 3.76 14.86
C LYS A 104 -10.09 3.12 13.79
N GLN A 105 -10.01 3.60 12.55
CA GLN A 105 -10.81 3.03 11.47
C GLN A 105 -10.33 1.65 11.05
N VAL A 106 -9.03 1.38 11.02
CA VAL A 106 -8.48 0.05 10.74
C VAL A 106 -8.99 -0.99 11.74
N LYS A 107 -9.02 -0.64 13.04
CA LYS A 107 -9.59 -1.52 14.08
C LYS A 107 -11.06 -1.83 13.84
N LYS A 108 -11.86 -0.81 13.52
CA LYS A 108 -13.28 -0.96 13.20
C LYS A 108 -13.49 -1.80 11.93
N ILE A 109 -12.68 -1.59 10.88
CA ILE A 109 -12.70 -2.37 9.64
C ILE A 109 -12.41 -3.84 9.94
N PHE A 110 -11.34 -4.12 10.70
CA PHE A 110 -10.98 -5.48 11.08
C PHE A 110 -12.13 -6.18 11.83
N LYS A 111 -12.70 -5.49 12.83
CA LYS A 111 -13.85 -6.00 13.60
C LYS A 111 -15.06 -6.26 12.72
N LYS A 112 -15.40 -5.33 11.82
CA LYS A 112 -16.53 -5.48 10.88
C LYS A 112 -16.36 -6.69 9.97
N LEU A 113 -15.17 -6.91 9.43
CA LEU A 113 -14.88 -8.06 8.58
C LEU A 113 -14.90 -9.38 9.39
N TYR A 114 -14.44 -9.34 10.63
CA TYR A 114 -14.54 -10.48 11.55
C TYR A 114 -16.00 -10.83 11.87
N ASP A 115 -16.81 -9.85 12.26
CA ASP A 115 -18.23 -10.05 12.57
C ASP A 115 -19.04 -10.53 11.36
N LYS A 116 -18.66 -10.11 10.15
CA LYS A 116 -19.23 -10.58 8.87
C LYS A 116 -18.82 -12.03 8.54
N GLY A 117 -17.84 -12.58 9.25
CA GLY A 117 -17.30 -13.91 9.02
C GLY A 117 -16.35 -14.00 7.80
N ASP A 118 -15.89 -12.87 7.30
CA ASP A 118 -14.85 -12.78 6.25
C ASP A 118 -13.45 -12.94 6.83
N ILE A 119 -13.27 -12.65 8.13
CA ILE A 119 -12.05 -12.95 8.89
C ILE A 119 -12.37 -14.06 9.90
N TYR A 120 -11.44 -15.02 10.02
CA TYR A 120 -11.53 -16.12 10.97
C TYR A 120 -10.16 -16.43 11.59
N LYS A 121 -10.15 -17.02 12.78
CA LYS A 121 -8.93 -17.40 13.49
C LYS A 121 -8.46 -18.77 13.05
N GLY A 122 -7.17 -18.92 12.84
CA GLY A 122 -6.52 -20.16 12.43
C GLY A 122 -5.06 -20.20 12.83
N HIS A 123 -4.29 -21.08 12.23
CA HIS A 123 -2.84 -21.20 12.42
C HIS A 123 -2.16 -21.05 11.06
N TYR A 124 -1.20 -20.15 11.01
CA TYR A 124 -0.32 -20.03 9.86
C TYR A 124 0.87 -20.96 10.03
N GLU A 125 1.18 -21.72 8.99
CA GLU A 125 2.40 -22.48 8.85
C GLU A 125 2.92 -22.34 7.42
N GLY A 126 4.10 -21.77 7.25
CA GLY A 126 4.69 -21.51 5.94
C GLY A 126 5.95 -20.70 6.04
N MET A 127 6.31 -20.03 4.95
CA MET A 127 7.54 -19.25 4.83
C MET A 127 7.23 -17.76 4.80
N TYR A 128 7.98 -16.97 5.57
CA TYR A 128 7.80 -15.52 5.68
C TYR A 128 9.04 -14.78 5.19
N CYS A 129 8.80 -13.78 4.34
CA CYS A 129 9.84 -12.85 3.89
C CYS A 129 9.75 -11.54 4.68
N THR A 130 10.61 -11.33 5.65
CA THR A 130 10.64 -10.10 6.46
C THR A 130 10.84 -8.83 5.61
N PRO A 131 11.74 -8.80 4.59
CA PRO A 131 11.90 -7.59 3.77
C PRO A 131 10.68 -7.17 2.94
N CYS A 132 9.85 -8.14 2.51
CA CYS A 132 8.62 -7.89 1.73
C CYS A 132 7.37 -7.90 2.61
N GLU A 133 7.52 -8.32 3.87
CA GLU A 133 6.41 -8.56 4.80
C GLU A 133 5.31 -9.44 4.18
N SER A 134 5.73 -10.51 3.50
CA SER A 134 4.84 -11.38 2.73
C SER A 134 5.00 -12.84 3.12
N PHE A 135 3.87 -13.55 3.11
CA PHE A 135 3.80 -14.99 3.35
C PHE A 135 3.79 -15.76 2.04
N PHE A 136 4.44 -16.93 2.07
CA PHE A 136 4.53 -17.86 0.94
C PHE A 136 4.39 -19.30 1.41
N THR A 137 3.79 -20.14 0.58
CA THR A 137 3.93 -21.58 0.70
C THR A 137 5.27 -22.01 0.12
N GLU A 138 5.77 -23.19 0.50
CA GLU A 138 7.00 -23.72 -0.07
C GLU A 138 6.97 -23.80 -1.60
N SER A 139 5.81 -24.14 -2.16
CA SER A 139 5.60 -24.24 -3.62
C SER A 139 5.66 -22.89 -4.36
N GLN A 140 5.51 -21.79 -3.66
CA GLN A 140 5.60 -20.44 -4.23
C GLN A 140 7.03 -19.89 -4.25
N LEU A 141 7.96 -20.54 -3.55
CA LEU A 141 9.36 -20.11 -3.51
C LEU A 141 10.06 -20.37 -4.84
N VAL A 142 10.98 -19.49 -5.20
CA VAL A 142 11.88 -19.64 -6.34
C VAL A 142 13.27 -19.96 -5.79
N ASP A 143 13.79 -21.15 -6.06
CA ASP A 143 15.07 -21.65 -5.51
C ASP A 143 15.14 -21.52 -3.97
N GLY A 144 14.04 -21.80 -3.26
CA GLY A 144 13.95 -21.68 -1.81
C GLY A 144 13.95 -20.24 -1.28
N LYS A 145 13.75 -19.25 -2.14
CA LYS A 145 13.79 -17.82 -1.81
C LYS A 145 12.45 -17.12 -2.13
N CYS A 146 12.29 -15.92 -1.58
CA CYS A 146 11.15 -15.08 -1.85
C CYS A 146 10.99 -14.78 -3.36
N PRO A 147 9.86 -15.07 -3.97
CA PRO A 147 9.63 -14.84 -5.41
C PRO A 147 9.63 -13.34 -5.78
N ASP A 148 9.26 -12.46 -4.82
CA ASP A 148 9.16 -11.03 -5.08
C ASP A 148 10.52 -10.31 -5.01
N CYS A 149 11.42 -10.71 -4.09
CA CYS A 149 12.68 -9.98 -3.88
C CYS A 149 13.95 -10.84 -3.95
N GLY A 150 13.84 -12.16 -4.11
CA GLY A 150 14.96 -13.10 -4.19
C GLY A 150 15.75 -13.30 -2.88
N ARG A 151 15.27 -12.77 -1.74
CA ARG A 151 15.94 -12.90 -0.44
C ARG A 151 15.53 -14.18 0.27
N PRO A 152 16.34 -14.65 1.25
CA PRO A 152 15.97 -15.77 2.10
C PRO A 152 14.64 -15.53 2.81
N VAL A 153 13.87 -16.60 2.98
CA VAL A 153 12.64 -16.64 3.77
C VAL A 153 12.86 -17.45 5.05
N GLN A 154 12.03 -17.24 6.05
CA GLN A 154 12.10 -17.94 7.33
C GLN A 154 10.82 -18.74 7.59
N PRO A 155 10.88 -19.94 8.17
CA PRO A 155 9.69 -20.64 8.61
C PRO A 155 8.93 -19.79 9.63
N ALA A 156 7.62 -19.70 9.45
CA ALA A 156 6.73 -19.03 10.39
C ALA A 156 5.57 -19.95 10.74
N LYS A 157 5.37 -20.13 12.06
CA LYS A 157 4.25 -20.88 12.61
C LYS A 157 3.68 -20.10 13.77
N GLU A 158 2.49 -19.53 13.56
CA GLU A 158 1.84 -18.72 14.57
C GLU A 158 0.32 -18.79 14.47
N GLU A 159 -0.37 -18.55 15.57
CA GLU A 159 -1.80 -18.30 15.56
C GLU A 159 -2.02 -16.96 14.82
N ALA A 160 -2.99 -16.93 13.92
CA ALA A 160 -3.26 -15.75 13.11
C ALA A 160 -4.74 -15.68 12.71
N TYR A 161 -5.16 -14.49 12.30
CA TYR A 161 -6.43 -14.28 11.63
C TYR A 161 -6.23 -14.33 10.12
N PHE A 162 -7.21 -14.96 9.44
CA PHE A 162 -7.20 -15.12 7.98
C PHE A 162 -8.42 -14.45 7.38
N PHE A 163 -8.20 -13.77 6.25
CA PHE A 163 -9.28 -13.20 5.44
C PHE A 163 -9.59 -14.14 4.26
N LYS A 164 -10.88 -14.41 4.04
CA LYS A 164 -11.39 -15.32 2.99
C LYS A 164 -11.28 -14.69 1.59
N MET A 165 -10.07 -14.63 1.02
CA MET A 165 -9.83 -14.09 -0.31
C MET A 165 -10.58 -14.86 -1.39
N SER A 166 -10.63 -16.19 -1.28
CA SER A 166 -11.28 -17.10 -2.23
C SER A 166 -12.75 -16.80 -2.44
N LYS A 167 -13.45 -16.31 -1.38
CA LYS A 167 -14.87 -15.95 -1.45
C LYS A 167 -15.19 -14.88 -2.50
N TYR A 168 -14.21 -14.02 -2.82
CA TYR A 168 -14.38 -12.86 -3.69
C TYR A 168 -13.67 -13.00 -5.05
N ALA A 169 -12.95 -14.10 -5.27
CA ALA A 169 -12.10 -14.30 -6.45
C ALA A 169 -12.88 -14.20 -7.77
N ASP A 170 -13.99 -14.93 -7.88
CA ASP A 170 -14.79 -14.94 -9.12
C ASP A 170 -15.37 -13.56 -9.42
N ARG A 171 -15.86 -12.84 -8.39
CA ARG A 171 -16.38 -11.49 -8.54
C ARG A 171 -15.29 -10.50 -9.00
N LEU A 172 -14.06 -10.67 -8.51
CA LEU A 172 -12.93 -9.85 -8.96
C LEU A 172 -12.53 -10.17 -10.41
N ILE A 173 -12.49 -11.45 -10.78
CA ILE A 173 -12.21 -11.88 -12.15
C ILE A 173 -13.25 -11.31 -13.13
N GLU A 174 -14.52 -11.37 -12.77
CA GLU A 174 -15.61 -10.76 -13.55
C GLU A 174 -15.41 -9.25 -13.72
N HIS A 175 -15.11 -8.55 -12.61
CA HIS A 175 -14.84 -7.11 -12.65
C HIS A 175 -13.67 -6.77 -13.59
N ILE A 176 -12.54 -7.48 -13.48
CA ILE A 176 -11.37 -7.25 -14.33
C ILE A 176 -11.68 -7.51 -15.82
N ASN A 177 -12.53 -8.49 -16.12
CA ASN A 177 -12.89 -8.82 -17.50
C ASN A 177 -13.87 -7.81 -18.10
N THR A 178 -14.75 -7.25 -17.30
CA THR A 178 -15.76 -6.26 -17.74
C THR A 178 -15.27 -4.82 -17.70
N HIS A 179 -14.14 -4.55 -17.02
CA HIS A 179 -13.54 -3.21 -16.89
C HIS A 179 -12.08 -3.24 -17.37
N PRO A 180 -11.83 -3.19 -18.69
CA PRO A 180 -10.48 -3.30 -19.25
C PRO A 180 -9.53 -2.17 -18.83
N GLU A 181 -10.08 -1.03 -18.40
CA GLU A 181 -9.34 0.12 -17.84
C GLU A 181 -8.85 -0.08 -16.42
N PHE A 182 -9.41 -1.03 -15.67
CA PHE A 182 -9.18 -1.20 -14.23
C PHE A 182 -7.71 -1.45 -13.88
N ILE A 183 -7.03 -2.35 -14.61
CA ILE A 183 -5.60 -2.66 -14.40
C ILE A 183 -4.80 -2.23 -15.63
N GLN A 184 -3.90 -1.28 -15.44
CA GLN A 184 -3.03 -0.77 -16.49
C GLN A 184 -1.55 -0.79 -16.06
N PRO A 185 -0.64 -0.99 -17.01
CA PRO A 185 -0.85 -1.42 -18.40
C PRO A 185 -1.36 -2.86 -18.50
N VAL A 186 -1.87 -3.24 -19.66
CA VAL A 186 -2.47 -4.58 -19.92
C VAL A 186 -1.55 -5.75 -19.54
N SER A 187 -0.23 -5.57 -19.68
CA SER A 187 0.74 -6.57 -19.24
C SER A 187 0.61 -6.91 -17.75
N ARG A 188 0.26 -5.93 -16.91
CA ARG A 188 0.04 -6.13 -15.46
C ARG A 188 -1.27 -6.86 -15.20
N LYS A 189 -2.34 -6.54 -15.96
CA LYS A 189 -3.59 -7.31 -15.93
C LYS A 189 -3.33 -8.79 -16.19
N ASN A 190 -2.61 -9.08 -17.28
CA ASN A 190 -2.33 -10.46 -17.67
C ASN A 190 -1.50 -11.21 -16.62
N GLU A 191 -0.51 -10.55 -16.03
CA GLU A 191 0.30 -11.10 -14.94
C GLU A 191 -0.57 -11.45 -13.71
N MET A 192 -1.43 -10.56 -13.29
CA MET A 192 -2.31 -10.79 -12.12
C MET A 192 -3.32 -11.91 -12.38
N MET A 193 -3.92 -11.92 -13.56
CA MET A 193 -4.87 -12.96 -13.94
C MET A 193 -4.21 -14.35 -14.00
N ASN A 194 -3.10 -14.47 -14.72
CA ASN A 194 -2.49 -15.77 -14.99
C ASN A 194 -1.73 -16.35 -13.80
N ASN A 195 -1.05 -15.49 -13.03
CA ASN A 195 -0.17 -15.97 -11.96
C ASN A 195 -0.86 -16.10 -10.60
N PHE A 196 -1.98 -15.38 -10.37
CA PHE A 196 -2.61 -15.34 -9.07
C PHE A 196 -4.10 -15.68 -9.07
N LEU A 197 -4.90 -15.12 -9.98
CA LEU A 197 -6.35 -15.27 -9.92
C LEU A 197 -6.83 -16.60 -10.52
N LEU A 198 -6.39 -16.94 -11.72
CA LEU A 198 -6.81 -18.18 -12.40
C LEU A 198 -6.31 -19.46 -11.71
N PRO A 199 -5.11 -19.50 -11.09
CA PRO A 199 -4.71 -20.64 -10.27
C PRO A 199 -5.51 -20.82 -8.98
N GLY A 200 -6.26 -19.79 -8.55
CA GLY A 200 -7.05 -19.76 -7.32
C GLY A 200 -6.35 -19.02 -6.19
N LEU A 201 -7.12 -18.21 -5.48
CA LEU A 201 -6.63 -17.44 -4.32
C LEU A 201 -6.71 -18.28 -3.05
N GLN A 202 -5.65 -18.23 -2.27
CA GLN A 202 -5.64 -18.71 -0.89
C GLN A 202 -6.06 -17.60 0.07
N ASP A 203 -6.59 -17.99 1.23
CA ASP A 203 -6.94 -17.03 2.26
C ASP A 203 -5.70 -16.31 2.80
N LEU A 204 -5.85 -15.01 3.02
CA LEU A 204 -4.74 -14.14 3.41
C LEU A 204 -4.62 -14.05 4.92
N CYS A 205 -3.42 -14.30 5.45
CA CYS A 205 -3.10 -13.99 6.83
C CYS A 205 -3.15 -12.47 7.05
N VAL A 206 -4.03 -12.01 7.96
CA VAL A 206 -4.28 -10.58 8.20
C VAL A 206 -3.93 -10.12 9.62
N SER A 207 -3.25 -10.95 10.40
CA SER A 207 -2.70 -10.56 11.70
C SER A 207 -1.37 -11.24 11.98
N ARG A 208 -0.61 -10.69 12.92
CA ARG A 208 0.67 -11.21 13.39
C ARG A 208 0.76 -11.17 14.91
N THR A 209 1.52 -12.11 15.47
CA THR A 209 1.85 -12.16 16.92
C THR A 209 3.34 -12.07 17.20
N SER A 210 4.17 -12.18 16.15
CA SER A 210 5.63 -12.25 16.25
C SER A 210 6.33 -10.91 16.49
N PHE A 211 5.60 -9.78 16.38
CA PHE A 211 6.09 -8.44 16.68
C PHE A 211 4.94 -7.59 17.25
N LYS A 212 5.26 -6.39 17.78
CA LYS A 212 4.31 -5.55 18.50
C LYS A 212 4.02 -4.21 17.81
N TRP A 213 4.91 -3.74 16.94
CA TRP A 213 4.74 -2.47 16.26
C TRP A 213 3.74 -2.57 15.10
N GLY A 214 2.48 -2.33 15.41
CA GLY A 214 1.35 -2.39 14.51
C GLY A 214 0.07 -2.02 15.25
N ILE A 215 -1.04 -1.96 14.53
CA ILE A 215 -2.36 -1.66 15.09
C ILE A 215 -2.88 -2.91 15.81
N PRO A 216 -3.11 -2.87 17.14
CA PRO A 216 -3.62 -4.03 17.87
C PRO A 216 -5.06 -4.36 17.46
N VAL A 217 -5.38 -5.65 17.42
CA VAL A 217 -6.76 -6.12 17.27
C VAL A 217 -7.48 -5.92 18.61
N ASP A 218 -8.49 -5.05 18.65
CA ASP A 218 -9.12 -4.62 19.92
C ASP A 218 -9.66 -5.76 20.78
N PHE A 219 -10.25 -6.78 20.17
CA PHE A 219 -10.82 -7.92 20.89
C PHE A 219 -9.82 -9.08 21.12
N ASP A 220 -8.59 -8.97 20.57
CA ASP A 220 -7.50 -9.93 20.78
C ASP A 220 -6.14 -9.22 20.69
N PRO A 221 -5.73 -8.47 21.74
CA PRO A 221 -4.55 -7.59 21.71
C PRO A 221 -3.20 -8.31 21.57
N LYS A 222 -3.18 -9.65 21.55
CA LYS A 222 -1.98 -10.42 21.20
C LYS A 222 -1.61 -10.28 19.75
N HIS A 223 -2.59 -9.96 18.91
CA HIS A 223 -2.44 -9.80 17.48
C HIS A 223 -2.33 -8.33 17.10
N VAL A 224 -1.46 -8.03 16.16
CA VAL A 224 -1.44 -6.77 15.41
C VAL A 224 -1.97 -7.01 14.00
N VAL A 225 -2.66 -6.02 13.46
CA VAL A 225 -3.20 -6.06 12.09
C VAL A 225 -2.03 -6.18 11.10
N TYR A 226 -2.20 -7.03 10.10
CA TYR A 226 -1.21 -7.21 9.03
C TYR A 226 -1.05 -5.93 8.20
N VAL A 227 0.20 -5.59 7.92
CA VAL A 227 0.58 -4.32 7.30
C VAL A 227 -0.19 -3.98 6.02
N TRP A 228 -0.52 -4.95 5.17
CA TRP A 228 -1.25 -4.67 3.94
C TRP A 228 -2.74 -4.35 4.14
N LEU A 229 -3.40 -4.91 5.16
CA LEU A 229 -4.76 -4.49 5.51
C LEU A 229 -4.73 -3.07 6.09
N ASP A 230 -3.75 -2.76 6.92
CA ASP A 230 -3.48 -1.43 7.45
C ASP A 230 -3.17 -0.44 6.31
N ALA A 231 -2.10 -0.68 5.57
CA ALA A 231 -1.61 0.23 4.54
C ALA A 231 -2.66 0.52 3.45
N LEU A 232 -3.37 -0.49 2.93
CA LEU A 232 -4.31 -0.29 1.82
C LEU A 232 -5.55 0.53 2.23
N THR A 233 -5.99 0.44 3.47
CA THR A 233 -7.15 1.21 3.95
C THR A 233 -6.90 2.71 4.06
N ASN A 234 -5.64 3.17 3.96
CA ASN A 234 -5.32 4.60 3.93
C ASN A 234 -6.12 5.36 2.86
N TYR A 235 -6.38 4.73 1.72
CA TYR A 235 -7.06 5.36 0.58
C TYR A 235 -8.50 5.79 0.87
N ILE A 236 -9.13 5.18 1.86
CA ILE A 236 -10.47 5.55 2.31
C ILE A 236 -10.44 6.31 3.64
N THR A 237 -9.60 5.92 4.57
CA THR A 237 -9.52 6.61 5.88
C THR A 237 -9.01 8.04 5.75
N GLY A 238 -8.07 8.29 4.84
CA GLY A 238 -7.51 9.62 4.59
C GLY A 238 -8.50 10.64 4.05
N ILE A 239 -9.63 10.19 3.52
CA ILE A 239 -10.74 11.04 3.05
C ILE A 239 -11.98 10.95 3.92
N GLY A 240 -11.88 10.28 5.08
CA GLY A 240 -12.91 10.29 6.10
C GLY A 240 -13.94 9.17 6.02
N TYR A 241 -13.54 7.97 5.57
CA TYR A 241 -14.37 6.77 5.70
C TYR A 241 -14.58 6.40 7.17
N ASP A 242 -15.81 6.03 7.51
CA ASP A 242 -16.17 5.43 8.80
C ASP A 242 -16.85 4.08 8.60
N ALA A 243 -16.29 3.03 9.21
CA ALA A 243 -16.79 1.67 9.11
C ALA A 243 -18.19 1.47 9.74
N GLU A 244 -18.62 2.39 10.60
CA GLU A 244 -19.95 2.38 11.25
C GLU A 244 -21.00 3.15 10.45
N GLY A 245 -20.63 3.70 9.28
CA GLY A 245 -21.58 4.36 8.37
C GLY A 245 -21.68 5.88 8.50
N ASN A 246 -20.83 6.50 9.33
CA ASN A 246 -20.78 7.94 9.52
C ASN A 246 -19.64 8.61 8.72
N SER A 247 -19.40 8.11 7.50
CA SER A 247 -18.37 8.68 6.62
C SER A 247 -18.62 10.16 6.31
N THR A 248 -17.53 10.91 6.14
CA THR A 248 -17.61 12.35 5.89
C THR A 248 -18.19 12.68 4.50
N GLU A 249 -18.62 13.92 4.32
CA GLU A 249 -19.01 14.46 2.99
C GLU A 249 -17.85 14.35 1.99
N GLN A 250 -16.60 14.52 2.45
CA GLN A 250 -15.42 14.38 1.61
C GLN A 250 -15.28 12.95 1.06
N PHE A 251 -15.48 11.93 1.90
CA PHE A 251 -15.49 10.54 1.45
C PHE A 251 -16.58 10.31 0.41
N ASN A 252 -17.81 10.74 0.69
CA ASN A 252 -18.95 10.55 -0.21
C ASN A 252 -18.76 11.25 -1.55
N LYS A 253 -18.05 12.39 -1.58
CA LYS A 253 -17.72 13.12 -2.79
C LYS A 253 -16.59 12.47 -3.59
N LEU A 254 -15.52 12.04 -2.92
CA LEU A 254 -14.28 11.62 -3.58
C LEU A 254 -14.23 10.13 -3.93
N TRP A 255 -14.83 9.27 -3.09
CA TRP A 255 -14.79 7.84 -3.38
C TRP A 255 -15.81 7.43 -4.47
N PRO A 256 -15.51 6.51 -5.40
CA PRO A 256 -14.24 5.78 -5.56
C PRO A 256 -13.11 6.63 -6.16
N ALA A 257 -11.87 6.22 -5.91
CA ALA A 257 -10.70 6.85 -6.52
C ALA A 257 -10.73 6.70 -8.05
N ASP A 258 -10.27 7.76 -8.74
CA ASP A 258 -10.15 7.74 -10.20
C ASP A 258 -8.87 7.04 -10.64
N LEU A 259 -7.78 7.20 -9.87
CA LEU A 259 -6.51 6.57 -10.17
C LEU A 259 -5.72 6.25 -8.90
N HIS A 260 -5.35 4.99 -8.74
CA HIS A 260 -4.23 4.57 -7.89
C HIS A 260 -2.98 4.40 -8.77
N LEU A 261 -2.00 5.28 -8.61
CA LEU A 261 -0.72 5.23 -9.31
C LEU A 261 0.32 4.61 -8.37
N ILE A 262 0.87 3.46 -8.75
CA ILE A 262 1.74 2.67 -7.88
C ILE A 262 2.89 2.02 -8.64
N GLY A 263 3.95 1.63 -7.95
CA GLY A 263 5.02 0.80 -8.51
C GLY A 263 4.53 -0.60 -8.88
N LYS A 264 5.04 -1.17 -9.96
CA LYS A 264 4.68 -2.51 -10.43
C LYS A 264 4.95 -3.63 -9.41
N ASP A 265 5.84 -3.40 -8.47
CA ASP A 265 6.23 -4.36 -7.42
C ASP A 265 5.15 -4.58 -6.36
N ILE A 266 4.20 -3.66 -6.25
CA ILE A 266 3.07 -3.76 -5.33
C ILE A 266 1.72 -3.84 -6.06
N ILE A 267 1.73 -4.13 -7.35
CA ILE A 267 0.52 -4.23 -8.18
C ILE A 267 -0.44 -5.30 -7.66
N ARG A 268 0.08 -6.44 -7.17
CA ARG A 268 -0.73 -7.53 -6.62
C ARG A 268 -1.60 -7.07 -5.44
N PHE A 269 -1.03 -6.30 -4.54
CA PHE A 269 -1.75 -5.79 -3.36
C PHE A 269 -2.86 -4.81 -3.74
N HIS A 270 -2.64 -3.98 -4.75
CA HIS A 270 -3.58 -2.95 -5.19
C HIS A 270 -4.66 -3.45 -6.17
N THR A 271 -4.41 -4.57 -6.85
CA THR A 271 -5.34 -5.12 -7.86
C THR A 271 -6.02 -6.42 -7.44
N ILE A 272 -5.53 -7.05 -6.36
CA ILE A 272 -6.13 -8.27 -5.81
C ILE A 272 -6.60 -8.02 -4.36
N TYR A 273 -5.70 -7.67 -3.43
CA TYR A 273 -6.06 -7.55 -2.02
C TYR A 273 -7.00 -6.36 -1.78
N TRP A 274 -6.64 -5.19 -2.28
CA TRP A 274 -7.42 -3.98 -2.09
C TRP A 274 -8.85 -4.06 -2.64
N PRO A 275 -9.08 -4.46 -3.91
CA PRO A 275 -10.43 -4.64 -4.43
C PRO A 275 -11.26 -5.64 -3.62
N ILE A 276 -10.65 -6.73 -3.16
CA ILE A 276 -11.34 -7.74 -2.37
C ILE A 276 -11.72 -7.19 -0.99
N PHE A 277 -10.86 -6.42 -0.32
CA PHE A 277 -11.23 -5.75 0.93
C PHE A 277 -12.39 -4.77 0.72
N LEU A 278 -12.38 -4.00 -0.36
CA LEU A 278 -13.48 -3.11 -0.72
C LEU A 278 -14.79 -3.86 -0.98
N MET A 279 -14.72 -4.98 -1.72
CA MET A 279 -15.90 -5.84 -1.94
C MET A 279 -16.47 -6.38 -0.63
N ALA A 280 -15.60 -6.74 0.32
CA ALA A 280 -16.02 -7.22 1.64
C ALA A 280 -16.60 -6.10 2.51
N LEU A 281 -16.20 -4.87 2.29
CA LEU A 281 -16.75 -3.67 2.94
C LEU A 281 -18.00 -3.12 2.23
N ASP A 282 -18.43 -3.76 1.13
CA ASP A 282 -19.54 -3.32 0.27
C ASP A 282 -19.30 -1.91 -0.32
N LEU A 283 -18.04 -1.60 -0.63
CA LEU A 283 -17.63 -0.34 -1.24
C LEU A 283 -17.35 -0.50 -2.74
N PRO A 284 -17.60 0.55 -3.56
CA PRO A 284 -17.23 0.54 -4.96
C PRO A 284 -15.71 0.48 -5.12
N LEU A 285 -15.26 -0.13 -6.23
CA LEU A 285 -13.84 -0.27 -6.53
C LEU A 285 -13.28 1.02 -7.17
N PRO A 286 -11.97 1.29 -7.05
CA PRO A 286 -11.32 2.37 -7.79
C PRO A 286 -11.48 2.15 -9.30
N LYS A 287 -11.54 3.24 -10.07
CA LYS A 287 -11.73 3.16 -11.53
C LYS A 287 -10.50 2.58 -12.22
N GLN A 288 -9.30 2.92 -11.76
CA GLN A 288 -8.06 2.47 -12.37
C GLN A 288 -6.94 2.30 -11.34
N VAL A 289 -6.16 1.24 -11.51
CA VAL A 289 -4.85 1.03 -10.88
C VAL A 289 -3.79 0.97 -11.99
N PHE A 290 -2.84 1.90 -11.95
CA PHE A 290 -1.75 1.95 -12.92
C PHE A 290 -0.42 1.58 -12.25
N GLY A 291 0.18 0.48 -12.70
CA GLY A 291 1.49 0.01 -12.23
C GLY A 291 2.64 0.52 -13.10
N HIS A 292 3.34 1.57 -12.66
CA HIS A 292 4.47 2.10 -13.40
C HIS A 292 5.73 1.21 -13.29
N PRO A 293 6.62 1.23 -14.29
CA PRO A 293 7.89 0.48 -14.26
C PRO A 293 8.88 1.05 -13.24
N TRP A 294 9.93 0.29 -12.94
CA TRP A 294 11.05 0.77 -12.13
C TRP A 294 11.95 1.71 -12.91
N LEU A 295 12.51 2.70 -12.22
CA LEU A 295 13.73 3.35 -12.69
C LEU A 295 14.92 2.42 -12.42
N LEU A 296 15.73 2.20 -13.45
CA LEU A 296 16.92 1.37 -13.36
C LEU A 296 18.17 2.24 -13.28
N GLN A 297 19.19 1.76 -12.59
CA GLN A 297 20.54 2.31 -12.63
C GLN A 297 21.50 1.22 -13.10
N GLY A 298 22.14 1.45 -14.28
CA GLY A 298 22.84 0.37 -14.98
C GLY A 298 21.87 -0.77 -15.34
N ASP A 299 22.29 -1.99 -15.12
CA ASP A 299 21.53 -3.17 -15.50
C ASP A 299 20.52 -3.66 -14.41
N GLY A 300 20.25 -2.85 -13.38
CA GLY A 300 19.45 -3.32 -12.27
C GLY A 300 18.57 -2.31 -11.55
N LYS A 301 17.61 -2.83 -10.78
CA LYS A 301 16.77 -2.05 -9.87
C LYS A 301 17.64 -1.35 -8.84
N MET A 302 17.37 -0.07 -8.57
CA MET A 302 17.96 0.65 -7.45
C MET A 302 17.58 -0.02 -6.13
N SER A 303 18.56 -0.23 -5.26
CA SER A 303 18.36 -0.84 -3.94
C SER A 303 19.33 -0.25 -2.93
N LYS A 304 18.81 0.20 -1.79
CA LYS A 304 19.63 0.74 -0.69
C LYS A 304 20.68 -0.27 -0.21
N SER A 305 20.35 -1.56 -0.20
CA SER A 305 21.26 -2.63 0.18
C SER A 305 22.40 -2.89 -0.81
N LYS A 306 22.26 -2.43 -2.05
CA LYS A 306 23.31 -2.54 -3.10
C LYS A 306 24.15 -1.26 -3.23
N GLY A 307 23.80 -0.20 -2.51
CA GLY A 307 24.49 1.09 -2.59
C GLY A 307 24.37 1.81 -3.95
N ASN A 308 23.48 1.36 -4.84
CA ASN A 308 23.28 1.90 -6.18
C ASN A 308 22.05 2.82 -6.26
N VAL A 309 21.79 3.60 -5.22
CA VAL A 309 20.66 4.53 -5.18
C VAL A 309 21.09 5.95 -5.46
N LEU A 310 20.19 6.70 -6.11
CA LEU A 310 20.30 8.14 -6.30
C LEU A 310 19.20 8.81 -5.48
N TYR A 311 19.52 9.89 -4.79
CA TYR A 311 18.58 10.65 -4.00
C TYR A 311 18.19 11.95 -4.68
N ALA A 312 16.91 12.32 -4.57
CA ALA A 312 16.40 13.49 -5.29
C ALA A 312 16.96 14.81 -4.77
N ASP A 313 17.17 14.91 -3.46
CA ASP A 313 17.73 16.10 -2.83
C ASP A 313 19.22 16.35 -3.21
N GLU A 314 19.99 15.28 -3.41
CA GLU A 314 21.38 15.39 -3.90
C GLU A 314 21.43 15.84 -5.37
N ARG A 315 20.47 15.40 -6.19
CA ARG A 315 20.40 15.77 -7.61
C ARG A 315 19.77 17.15 -7.85
N SER A 316 18.94 17.66 -6.97
CA SER A 316 18.41 19.02 -7.06
C SER A 316 19.51 20.06 -6.91
N GLU A 317 20.54 19.79 -6.10
CA GLU A 317 21.71 20.68 -5.94
C GLU A 317 22.60 20.69 -7.19
N GLU A 318 22.87 19.56 -7.82
CA GLU A 318 23.66 19.48 -9.06
C GLU A 318 23.04 20.32 -10.19
N ARG A 319 21.71 20.41 -10.24
CA ARG A 319 21.02 21.22 -11.25
C ARG A 319 21.18 22.72 -11.05
N ARG A 320 21.49 23.18 -9.82
CA ARG A 320 21.79 24.59 -9.52
C ARG A 320 23.25 24.97 -9.83
N VAL A 321 24.16 24.01 -9.75
CA VAL A 321 25.60 24.21 -9.95
C VAL A 321 26.00 24.10 -11.43
N GLY A 322 25.23 23.45 -12.27
CA GLY A 322 25.47 23.19 -13.68
C GLY A 322 25.04 24.30 -14.64
N LYS A 323 25.00 25.57 -14.21
CA LYS A 323 24.76 26.72 -15.07
C LYS A 323 26.03 27.56 -15.20
#